data_3575379c201f5003c7414b21bc4a11d6
#
_entry.id   3575379c201f5003c7414b21bc4a11d6
#
_cell.length_a   1.000
_cell.length_b   1.000
_cell.length_c   1.000
_cell.angle_alpha   90.00
_cell.angle_beta   90.00
_cell.angle_gamma   90.00
#
_symmetry.space_group_name_H-M   'P 1'
#
loop_
_entity.id
_entity.type
_entity.pdbx_description
1 polymer ?
#
loop_
_entity_poly.entity_id
_entity_poly.type
_entity_poly.pdbx_seq_one_letter_code
_entity_poly.pdbx_strand_id
1 'polypeptide(L)'
;AAFSIAVMGVVLEIGKLVTASWLYQNWKTVPKVLKYYLTSAVVILMFITSMGIFGYLSKSHIDAGTNTSQVTVKLDRVNSRIASEQKVIDRAERQLENLDKALERYVELGAVSKGLDRRISQEEERLKLTNMVNKSQDKIDEYLDQKSEYELEIKNFEVEVGPLKYISALLYGDDALTFLENAVRWVILILVFVFDPLAV
;
A
#
# COMPACT_ATOMS: atom_id res chain seq x y z
N ALA A 1 24.98 11.46 7.11
CA ALA A 1 25.29 10.56 5.98
C ALA A 1 24.55 10.97 4.71
N ALA A 2 23.20 11.11 4.71
CA ALA A 2 22.42 11.43 3.51
C ALA A 2 22.79 12.78 2.86
N PHE A 3 22.98 13.82 3.67
CA PHE A 3 23.38 15.14 3.20
C PHE A 3 24.75 15.14 2.48
N SER A 4 25.73 14.43 3.04
CA SER A 4 27.06 14.34 2.43
C SER A 4 27.03 13.60 1.08
N ILE A 5 26.20 12.57 0.95
CA ILE A 5 25.99 11.82 -0.30
C ILE A 5 25.32 12.71 -1.34
N ALA A 6 24.30 13.49 -0.95
CA ALA A 6 23.61 14.42 -1.85
C ALA A 6 24.58 15.51 -2.37
N VAL A 7 25.38 16.11 -1.49
CA VAL A 7 26.40 17.11 -1.88
C VAL A 7 27.42 16.51 -2.86
N MET A 8 27.90 15.30 -2.57
CA MET A 8 28.83 14.61 -3.45
C MET A 8 28.22 14.33 -4.83
N GLY A 9 26.93 13.91 -4.88
CA GLY A 9 26.21 13.70 -6.13
C GLY A 9 26.12 14.99 -6.98
N VAL A 10 25.74 16.11 -6.35
CA VAL A 10 25.67 17.42 -7.02
C VAL A 10 27.03 17.85 -7.57
N VAL A 11 28.11 17.70 -6.78
CA VAL A 11 29.47 18.07 -7.20
C VAL A 11 29.93 17.22 -8.39
N LEU A 12 29.65 15.90 -8.37
CA LEU A 12 29.97 15.02 -9.49
C LEU A 12 29.18 15.38 -10.75
N GLU A 13 27.90 15.74 -10.62
CA GLU A 13 27.05 16.15 -11.74
C GLU A 13 27.56 17.45 -12.37
N ILE A 14 27.89 18.47 -11.57
CA ILE A 14 28.46 19.71 -12.04
C ILE A 14 29.82 19.44 -12.72
N GLY A 15 30.66 18.61 -12.11
CA GLY A 15 31.97 18.24 -12.68
C GLY A 15 31.84 17.55 -14.04
N LYS A 16 30.88 16.65 -14.18
CA LYS A 16 30.54 15.96 -15.43
C LYS A 16 30.16 16.97 -16.54
N LEU A 17 29.22 17.87 -16.23
CA LEU A 17 28.73 18.89 -17.18
C LEU A 17 29.84 19.86 -17.61
N VAL A 18 30.64 20.37 -16.66
CA VAL A 18 31.77 21.27 -16.95
C VAL A 18 32.81 20.58 -17.83
N THR A 19 33.15 19.33 -17.48
CA THR A 19 34.15 18.56 -18.26
C THR A 19 33.65 18.27 -19.68
N ALA A 20 32.40 17.89 -19.85
CA ALA A 20 31.80 17.62 -21.16
C ALA A 20 31.72 18.90 -22.00
N SER A 21 31.26 20.02 -21.44
CA SER A 21 31.17 21.32 -22.11
C SER A 21 32.54 21.81 -22.53
N TRP A 22 33.52 21.73 -21.61
CA TRP A 22 34.91 22.13 -21.93
C TRP A 22 35.49 21.26 -23.03
N LEU A 23 35.34 19.96 -22.98
CA LEU A 23 35.80 19.01 -23.98
C LEU A 23 35.18 19.27 -25.35
N TYR A 24 33.88 19.55 -25.39
CA TYR A 24 33.16 19.89 -26.62
C TYR A 24 33.74 21.16 -27.26
N GLN A 25 33.92 22.21 -26.46
CA GLN A 25 34.45 23.50 -26.94
C GLN A 25 35.89 23.38 -27.46
N ASN A 26 36.71 22.53 -26.84
CA ASN A 26 38.11 22.37 -27.16
C ASN A 26 38.43 21.10 -27.97
N TRP A 27 37.40 20.45 -28.54
CA TRP A 27 37.55 19.16 -29.21
C TRP A 27 38.65 19.06 -30.23
N LYS A 28 38.95 20.15 -30.96
CA LYS A 28 39.98 20.19 -32.01
C LYS A 28 41.39 20.46 -31.49
N THR A 29 41.51 21.08 -30.34
CA THR A 29 42.78 21.54 -29.77
C THR A 29 43.38 20.59 -28.74
N VAL A 30 42.57 19.78 -28.12
CA VAL A 30 42.97 18.84 -27.05
C VAL A 30 43.77 17.65 -27.63
N PRO A 31 44.91 17.27 -26.99
CA PRO A 31 45.67 16.08 -27.36
C PRO A 31 44.84 14.83 -27.37
N LYS A 32 45.07 13.91 -28.30
CA LYS A 32 44.25 12.67 -28.48
C LYS A 32 44.13 11.86 -27.19
N VAL A 33 45.23 11.69 -26.45
CA VAL A 33 45.23 10.91 -25.19
C VAL A 33 44.26 11.52 -24.15
N LEU A 34 44.34 12.84 -23.93
CA LEU A 34 43.51 13.55 -22.98
C LEU A 34 42.03 13.55 -23.43
N LYS A 35 41.79 13.66 -24.75
CA LYS A 35 40.47 13.60 -25.34
C LYS A 35 39.77 12.24 -25.01
N TYR A 36 40.43 11.12 -25.32
CA TYR A 36 39.86 9.79 -25.02
C TYR A 36 39.70 9.55 -23.53
N TYR A 37 40.66 9.98 -22.71
CA TYR A 37 40.58 9.87 -21.25
C TYR A 37 39.36 10.62 -20.69
N LEU A 38 39.19 11.90 -21.03
CA LEU A 38 38.04 12.70 -20.53
C LEU A 38 36.71 12.20 -21.08
N THR A 39 36.65 11.79 -22.36
CA THR A 39 35.44 11.22 -22.93
C THR A 39 35.02 9.95 -22.18
N SER A 40 35.98 9.04 -21.96
CA SER A 40 35.66 7.79 -21.21
C SER A 40 35.28 8.07 -19.78
N ALA A 41 35.91 9.03 -19.11
CA ALA A 41 35.53 9.43 -17.75
C ALA A 41 34.12 10.00 -17.68
N VAL A 42 33.73 10.87 -18.61
CA VAL A 42 32.36 11.41 -18.69
C VAL A 42 31.35 10.30 -18.94
N VAL A 43 31.61 9.41 -19.89
CA VAL A 43 30.72 8.27 -20.19
C VAL A 43 30.56 7.36 -18.96
N ILE A 44 31.64 7.02 -18.28
CA ILE A 44 31.58 6.20 -17.06
C ILE A 44 30.75 6.90 -15.97
N LEU A 45 30.96 8.21 -15.76
CA LEU A 45 30.20 8.99 -14.78
C LEU A 45 28.71 9.05 -15.15
N MET A 46 28.36 9.16 -16.45
CA MET A 46 26.96 9.07 -16.89
C MET A 46 26.34 7.74 -16.48
N PHE A 47 27.01 6.64 -16.75
CA PHE A 47 26.49 5.31 -16.35
C PHE A 47 26.30 5.20 -14.83
N ILE A 48 27.27 5.68 -14.05
CA ILE A 48 27.19 5.61 -12.58
C ILE A 48 26.03 6.46 -12.05
N THR A 49 25.87 7.70 -12.53
CA THR A 49 24.78 8.60 -12.09
C THR A 49 23.42 8.08 -12.53
N SER A 50 23.28 7.63 -13.77
CA SER A 50 22.05 7.04 -14.31
C SER A 50 21.66 5.77 -13.55
N MET A 51 22.61 4.89 -13.23
CA MET A 51 22.36 3.69 -12.42
C MET A 51 21.96 4.02 -10.99
N GLY A 52 22.53 5.09 -10.41
CA GLY A 52 22.16 5.61 -9.10
C GLY A 52 20.70 6.10 -9.06
N ILE A 53 20.29 6.89 -10.05
CA ILE A 53 18.92 7.40 -10.18
C ILE A 53 17.94 6.24 -10.40
N PHE A 54 18.27 5.33 -11.32
CA PHE A 54 17.47 4.14 -11.58
C PHE A 54 17.28 3.29 -10.31
N GLY A 55 18.36 3.03 -9.58
CA GLY A 55 18.32 2.24 -8.34
C GLY A 55 17.48 2.89 -7.26
N TYR A 56 17.59 4.22 -7.09
CA TYR A 56 16.79 4.98 -6.13
C TYR A 56 15.30 4.94 -6.46
N LEU A 57 14.92 5.23 -7.71
CA LEU A 57 13.53 5.24 -8.15
C LEU A 57 12.92 3.84 -8.10
N SER A 58 13.67 2.83 -8.54
CA SER A 58 13.23 1.43 -8.48
C SER A 58 13.01 0.96 -7.05
N LYS A 59 13.92 1.29 -6.13
CA LYS A 59 13.78 0.98 -4.70
C LYS A 59 12.56 1.67 -4.10
N SER A 60 12.37 2.97 -4.37
CA SER A 60 11.21 3.73 -3.88
C SER A 60 9.89 3.09 -4.30
N HIS A 61 9.79 2.62 -5.56
CA HIS A 61 8.63 1.93 -6.07
C HIS A 61 8.39 0.57 -5.37
N ILE A 62 9.45 -0.22 -5.18
CA ILE A 62 9.38 -1.51 -4.49
C ILE A 62 8.95 -1.32 -3.03
N ASP A 63 9.54 -0.35 -2.33
CA ASP A 63 9.20 -0.06 -0.93
C ASP A 63 7.72 0.35 -0.80
N ALA A 64 7.21 1.19 -1.71
CA ALA A 64 5.80 1.57 -1.75
C ALA A 64 4.87 0.37 -2.01
N GLY A 65 5.20 -0.50 -2.97
CA GLY A 65 4.45 -1.73 -3.25
C GLY A 65 4.46 -2.72 -2.08
N THR A 66 5.57 -2.85 -1.39
CA THR A 66 5.70 -3.72 -0.20
C THR A 66 4.82 -3.22 0.94
N ASN A 67 4.80 -1.91 1.19
CA ASN A 67 3.94 -1.30 2.21
C ASN A 67 2.46 -1.58 1.91
N THR A 68 2.03 -1.38 0.67
CA THR A 68 0.63 -1.65 0.27
C THR A 68 0.26 -3.11 0.44
N SER A 69 1.15 -4.04 0.10
CA SER A 69 0.92 -5.48 0.33
C SER A 69 0.75 -5.80 1.82
N GLN A 70 1.55 -5.18 2.70
CA GLN A 70 1.40 -5.34 4.15
C GLN A 70 0.08 -4.76 4.66
N VAL A 71 -0.36 -3.61 4.13
CA VAL A 71 -1.65 -3.00 4.48
C VAL A 71 -2.81 -3.88 4.04
N THR A 72 -2.75 -4.48 2.85
CA THR A 72 -3.75 -5.45 2.37
C THR A 72 -3.89 -6.63 3.32
N VAL A 73 -2.77 -7.21 3.78
CA VAL A 73 -2.79 -8.31 4.78
C VAL A 73 -3.41 -7.87 6.11
N LYS A 74 -3.16 -6.62 6.54
CA LYS A 74 -3.80 -6.07 7.74
C LYS A 74 -5.30 -5.90 7.54
N LEU A 75 -5.73 -5.41 6.40
CA LEU A 75 -7.14 -5.25 6.01
C LEU A 75 -7.87 -6.61 6.02
N ASP A 76 -7.29 -7.65 5.44
CA ASP A 76 -7.86 -9.00 5.44
C ASP A 76 -8.01 -9.55 6.87
N ARG A 77 -7.04 -9.26 7.73
CA ARG A 77 -7.11 -9.64 9.16
C ARG A 77 -8.23 -8.90 9.88
N VAL A 78 -8.41 -7.61 9.64
CA VAL A 78 -9.50 -6.83 10.21
C VAL A 78 -10.85 -7.35 9.73
N ASN A 79 -11.02 -7.61 8.43
CA ASN A 79 -12.24 -8.21 7.87
C ASN A 79 -12.56 -9.57 8.53
N SER A 80 -11.54 -10.40 8.76
CA SER A 80 -11.70 -11.69 9.44
C SER A 80 -12.14 -11.52 10.90
N ARG A 81 -11.67 -10.48 11.60
CA ARG A 81 -12.10 -10.16 12.98
C ARG A 81 -13.54 -9.68 13.01
N ILE A 82 -13.93 -8.79 12.12
CA ILE A 82 -15.33 -8.34 11.98
C ILE A 82 -16.26 -9.54 11.76
N ALA A 83 -15.92 -10.41 10.81
CA ALA A 83 -16.71 -11.62 10.56
C ALA A 83 -16.78 -12.57 11.78
N SER A 84 -15.74 -12.61 12.60
CA SER A 84 -15.71 -13.41 13.83
C SER A 84 -16.62 -12.82 14.90
N GLU A 85 -16.57 -11.50 15.15
CA GLU A 85 -17.46 -10.84 16.12
C GLU A 85 -18.92 -10.89 15.64
N GLN A 86 -19.19 -10.75 14.33
CA GLN A 86 -20.54 -10.92 13.78
C GLN A 86 -21.11 -12.31 14.09
N LYS A 87 -20.31 -13.37 13.97
CA LYS A 87 -20.75 -14.73 14.37
C LYS A 87 -21.03 -14.86 15.87
N VAL A 88 -20.39 -14.06 16.72
CA VAL A 88 -20.71 -14.02 18.16
C VAL A 88 -22.07 -13.37 18.36
N ILE A 89 -22.34 -12.25 17.70
CA ILE A 89 -23.64 -11.56 17.73
C ILE A 89 -24.74 -12.52 17.26
N ASP A 90 -24.59 -13.11 16.07
CA ASP A 90 -25.59 -14.02 15.48
C ASP A 90 -25.92 -15.23 16.41
N ARG A 91 -24.92 -15.70 17.16
CA ARG A 91 -25.12 -16.78 18.13
C ARG A 91 -25.89 -16.31 19.37
N ALA A 92 -25.52 -15.16 19.90
CA ALA A 92 -26.16 -14.57 21.07
C ALA A 92 -27.64 -14.21 20.76
N GLU A 93 -27.89 -13.60 19.61
CA GLU A 93 -29.24 -13.26 19.14
C GLU A 93 -30.11 -14.49 18.95
N ARG A 94 -29.60 -15.56 18.34
CA ARG A 94 -30.33 -16.84 18.23
C ARG A 94 -30.65 -17.45 19.58
N GLN A 95 -29.76 -17.30 20.56
CA GLN A 95 -30.05 -17.77 21.93
C GLN A 95 -31.15 -16.93 22.57
N LEU A 96 -31.12 -15.59 22.42
CA LEU A 96 -32.19 -14.71 22.88
C LEU A 96 -33.55 -15.06 22.24
N GLU A 97 -33.55 -15.28 20.92
CA GLU A 97 -34.75 -15.72 20.18
C GLU A 97 -35.31 -17.06 20.71
N ASN A 98 -34.45 -18.03 20.99
CA ASN A 98 -34.87 -19.30 21.57
C ASN A 98 -35.47 -19.15 22.96
N LEU A 99 -34.92 -18.23 23.79
CA LEU A 99 -35.48 -17.92 25.09
C LEU A 99 -36.85 -17.24 24.95
N ASP A 100 -37.06 -16.39 23.95
CA ASP A 100 -38.32 -15.75 23.65
C ASP A 100 -39.38 -16.78 23.18
N LYS A 101 -39.05 -17.63 22.21
CA LYS A 101 -39.91 -18.72 21.75
C LYS A 101 -40.34 -19.67 22.88
N ALA A 102 -39.43 -19.92 23.83
CA ALA A 102 -39.76 -20.72 24.99
C ALA A 102 -40.83 -20.04 25.89
N LEU A 103 -40.80 -18.70 25.99
CA LEU A 103 -41.81 -17.94 26.74
C LEU A 103 -43.15 -17.87 26.00
N GLU A 104 -43.15 -17.71 24.68
CA GLU A 104 -44.39 -17.71 23.87
C GLU A 104 -45.23 -18.97 24.09
N ARG A 105 -44.59 -20.14 24.20
CA ARG A 105 -45.29 -21.39 24.50
C ARG A 105 -46.04 -21.37 25.83
N TYR A 106 -45.57 -20.69 26.87
CA TYR A 106 -46.28 -20.54 28.12
C TYR A 106 -47.51 -19.65 27.98
N VAL A 107 -47.44 -18.62 27.11
CA VAL A 107 -48.57 -17.74 26.80
C VAL A 107 -49.64 -18.51 26.03
N GLU A 108 -49.26 -19.28 25.00
CA GLU A 108 -50.17 -20.11 24.21
C GLU A 108 -50.90 -21.15 25.05
N LEU A 109 -50.24 -21.72 26.05
CA LEU A 109 -50.80 -22.68 26.98
C LEU A 109 -51.64 -22.05 28.11
N GLY A 110 -51.83 -20.73 28.11
CA GLY A 110 -52.53 -19.99 29.15
C GLY A 110 -51.83 -19.98 30.52
N ALA A 111 -50.58 -20.39 30.57
CA ALA A 111 -49.76 -20.49 31.78
C ALA A 111 -48.91 -19.21 32.03
N VAL A 112 -49.53 -18.05 31.95
CA VAL A 112 -48.88 -16.74 32.00
C VAL A 112 -48.02 -16.53 33.26
N SER A 113 -48.51 -16.95 34.43
CA SER A 113 -47.74 -16.86 35.68
C SER A 113 -46.44 -17.65 35.64
N LYS A 114 -46.47 -18.89 35.12
CA LYS A 114 -45.27 -19.72 34.93
C LYS A 114 -44.32 -19.12 33.90
N GLY A 115 -44.85 -18.50 32.85
CA GLY A 115 -44.07 -17.77 31.87
C GLY A 115 -43.30 -16.58 32.49
N LEU A 116 -43.97 -15.85 33.39
CA LEU A 116 -43.33 -14.72 34.10
C LEU A 116 -42.21 -15.18 35.04
N ASP A 117 -42.45 -16.23 35.83
CA ASP A 117 -41.41 -16.82 36.70
C ASP A 117 -40.21 -17.31 35.88
N ARG A 118 -40.46 -17.91 34.71
CA ARG A 118 -39.42 -18.34 33.80
C ARG A 118 -38.62 -17.17 33.24
N ARG A 119 -39.31 -16.07 32.86
CA ARG A 119 -38.61 -14.84 32.39
C ARG A 119 -37.67 -14.27 33.46
N ILE A 120 -38.15 -14.22 34.72
CA ILE A 120 -37.31 -13.75 35.84
C ILE A 120 -36.09 -14.68 36.01
N SER A 121 -36.25 -15.98 35.93
CA SER A 121 -35.12 -16.91 36.01
C SER A 121 -34.14 -16.83 34.87
N GLN A 122 -34.54 -16.28 33.72
CA GLN A 122 -33.69 -16.08 32.53
C GLN A 122 -33.05 -14.69 32.48
N GLU A 123 -33.35 -13.79 33.41
CA GLU A 123 -32.92 -12.39 33.34
C GLU A 123 -31.38 -12.24 33.31
N GLU A 124 -30.70 -13.03 34.14
CA GLU A 124 -29.21 -13.01 34.17
C GLU A 124 -28.60 -13.52 32.86
N GLU A 125 -29.16 -14.57 32.29
CA GLU A 125 -28.73 -15.15 31.01
C GLU A 125 -28.95 -14.15 29.86
N ARG A 126 -30.11 -13.50 29.81
CA ARG A 126 -30.44 -12.45 28.84
C ARG A 126 -29.52 -11.28 28.94
N LEU A 127 -29.23 -10.82 30.17
CA LEU A 127 -28.30 -9.72 30.41
C LEU A 127 -26.90 -10.07 29.90
N LYS A 128 -26.42 -11.29 30.16
CA LYS A 128 -25.13 -11.78 29.64
C LYS A 128 -25.07 -11.78 28.13
N LEU A 129 -26.12 -12.28 27.47
CA LEU A 129 -26.21 -12.33 26.01
C LEU A 129 -26.27 -10.94 25.40
N THR A 130 -27.08 -10.04 25.96
CA THR A 130 -27.16 -8.64 25.50
C THR A 130 -25.83 -7.91 25.68
N ASN A 131 -25.16 -8.09 26.82
CA ASN A 131 -23.84 -7.51 27.05
C ASN A 131 -22.80 -8.07 26.07
N MET A 132 -22.93 -9.35 25.69
CA MET A 132 -22.05 -9.97 24.69
C MET A 132 -22.26 -9.34 23.31
N VAL A 133 -23.52 -9.12 22.90
CA VAL A 133 -23.87 -8.44 21.64
C VAL A 133 -23.28 -7.03 21.62
N ASN A 134 -23.56 -6.23 22.66
CA ASN A 134 -23.06 -4.85 22.75
C ASN A 134 -21.53 -4.81 22.68
N LYS A 135 -20.85 -5.64 23.45
CA LYS A 135 -19.39 -5.70 23.45
C LYS A 135 -18.78 -6.12 22.09
N SER A 136 -19.45 -7.03 21.38
CA SER A 136 -19.02 -7.41 20.05
C SER A 136 -19.32 -6.32 19.02
N GLN A 137 -20.42 -5.59 19.19
CA GLN A 137 -20.73 -4.41 18.35
C GLN A 137 -19.70 -3.32 18.53
N ASP A 138 -19.34 -2.95 19.77
CA ASP A 138 -18.29 -1.95 20.06
C ASP A 138 -16.96 -2.32 19.38
N LYS A 139 -16.61 -3.62 19.39
CA LYS A 139 -15.38 -4.08 18.71
C LYS A 139 -15.50 -4.01 17.19
N ILE A 140 -16.67 -4.31 16.64
CA ILE A 140 -16.91 -4.18 15.19
C ILE A 140 -16.73 -2.74 14.78
N ASP A 141 -17.25 -1.78 15.54
CA ASP A 141 -17.14 -0.36 15.26
C ASP A 141 -15.64 0.07 15.27
N GLU A 142 -14.87 -0.36 16.28
CA GLU A 142 -13.42 -0.14 16.32
C GLU A 142 -12.69 -0.73 15.09
N TYR A 143 -13.08 -1.94 14.67
CA TYR A 143 -12.49 -2.58 13.49
C TYR A 143 -12.91 -1.92 12.19
N LEU A 144 -14.10 -1.33 12.10
CA LEU A 144 -14.54 -0.55 10.94
C LEU A 144 -13.73 0.75 10.79
N ASP A 145 -13.39 1.40 11.89
CA ASP A 145 -12.49 2.56 11.86
C ASP A 145 -11.11 2.18 11.33
N GLN A 146 -10.51 1.10 11.85
CA GLN A 146 -9.23 0.58 11.36
C GLN A 146 -9.30 0.16 9.88
N LYS A 147 -10.40 -0.45 9.46
CA LYS A 147 -10.65 -0.82 8.07
C LYS A 147 -10.65 0.39 7.15
N SER A 148 -11.37 1.45 7.55
CA SER A 148 -11.45 2.70 6.79
C SER A 148 -10.06 3.35 6.60
N GLU A 149 -9.22 3.32 7.63
CA GLU A 149 -7.84 3.83 7.55
C GLU A 149 -7.00 3.04 6.53
N TYR A 150 -7.06 1.69 6.58
CA TYR A 150 -6.32 0.85 5.64
C TYR A 150 -6.84 0.96 4.21
N GLU A 151 -8.15 1.06 4.00
CA GLU A 151 -8.75 1.28 2.68
C GLU A 151 -8.31 2.62 2.07
N LEU A 152 -8.23 3.68 2.90
CA LEU A 152 -7.74 4.98 2.47
C LEU A 152 -6.24 4.93 2.07
N GLU A 153 -5.42 4.21 2.83
CA GLU A 153 -4.00 4.04 2.52
C GLU A 153 -3.80 3.30 1.19
N ILE A 154 -4.56 2.22 0.95
CA ILE A 154 -4.55 1.47 -0.32
C ILE A 154 -5.00 2.37 -1.46
N LYS A 155 -6.08 3.14 -1.28
CA LYS A 155 -6.61 4.04 -2.31
C LYS A 155 -5.62 5.14 -2.67
N ASN A 156 -4.92 5.71 -1.70
CA ASN A 156 -3.87 6.71 -1.94
C ASN A 156 -2.74 6.12 -2.80
N PHE A 157 -2.31 4.90 -2.50
CA PHE A 157 -1.32 4.19 -3.32
C PHE A 157 -1.86 3.91 -4.74
N GLU A 158 -3.11 3.51 -4.88
CA GLU A 158 -3.72 3.27 -6.20
C GLU A 158 -3.78 4.55 -7.05
N VAL A 159 -4.02 5.70 -6.44
CA VAL A 159 -3.97 7.00 -7.13
C VAL A 159 -2.54 7.32 -7.57
N GLU A 160 -1.56 7.05 -6.72
CA GLU A 160 -0.14 7.30 -7.02
C GLU A 160 0.36 6.44 -8.19
N VAL A 161 -0.01 5.16 -8.23
CA VAL A 161 0.39 4.24 -9.32
C VAL A 161 -0.55 4.27 -10.53
N GLY A 162 -1.66 4.98 -10.44
CA GLY A 162 -2.67 5.06 -11.51
C GLY A 162 -2.10 5.38 -12.88
N PRO A 163 -1.29 6.45 -13.06
CA PRO A 163 -0.67 6.77 -14.34
C PRO A 163 0.19 5.62 -14.90
N LEU A 164 0.89 4.88 -14.04
CA LEU A 164 1.71 3.74 -14.44
C LEU A 164 0.87 2.55 -14.93
N LYS A 165 -0.32 2.33 -14.34
CA LYS A 165 -1.28 1.33 -14.81
C LYS A 165 -1.74 1.63 -16.24
N TYR A 166 -2.00 2.90 -16.58
CA TYR A 166 -2.37 3.30 -17.94
C TYR A 166 -1.23 3.10 -18.94
N ILE A 167 0.02 3.40 -18.55
CA ILE A 167 1.19 3.17 -19.38
C ILE A 167 1.37 1.65 -19.60
N SER A 168 1.21 0.84 -18.55
CA SER A 168 1.27 -0.61 -18.66
C SER A 168 0.19 -1.15 -19.60
N ALA A 169 -1.05 -0.65 -19.48
CA ALA A 169 -2.15 -1.04 -20.36
C ALA A 169 -1.87 -0.67 -21.83
N LEU A 170 -1.26 0.49 -22.08
CA LEU A 170 -0.86 0.92 -23.41
C LEU A 170 0.22 0.02 -24.04
N LEU A 171 1.17 -0.44 -23.23
CA LEU A 171 2.31 -1.26 -23.70
C LEU A 171 2.00 -2.74 -23.79
N TYR A 172 1.18 -3.26 -22.90
CA TYR A 172 0.98 -4.71 -22.70
C TYR A 172 -0.49 -5.17 -22.82
N GLY A 173 -1.43 -4.25 -23.07
CA GLY A 173 -2.85 -4.59 -23.27
C GLY A 173 -3.46 -5.34 -22.08
N ASP A 174 -4.08 -6.49 -22.33
CA ASP A 174 -4.78 -7.28 -21.31
C ASP A 174 -3.87 -7.83 -20.20
N ASP A 175 -2.57 -7.94 -20.47
CA ASP A 175 -1.56 -8.41 -19.50
C ASP A 175 -0.96 -7.26 -18.64
N ALA A 176 -1.55 -6.07 -18.68
CA ALA A 176 -1.04 -4.85 -18.06
C ALA A 176 -0.68 -5.01 -16.56
N LEU A 177 -1.48 -5.76 -15.81
CA LEU A 177 -1.24 -5.96 -14.37
C LEU A 177 -0.04 -6.87 -14.10
N THR A 178 0.15 -7.89 -14.95
CA THR A 178 1.27 -8.82 -14.84
C THR A 178 2.60 -8.16 -15.17
N PHE A 179 2.59 -7.20 -16.11
CA PHE A 179 3.79 -6.50 -16.59
C PHE A 179 3.95 -5.08 -16.03
N LEU A 180 3.18 -4.72 -14.99
CA LEU A 180 3.25 -3.39 -14.37
C LEU A 180 4.69 -3.02 -13.93
N GLU A 181 5.41 -3.94 -13.31
CA GLU A 181 6.81 -3.72 -12.92
C GLU A 181 7.73 -3.43 -14.12
N ASN A 182 7.49 -4.11 -15.25
CA ASN A 182 8.27 -3.86 -16.46
C ASN A 182 7.95 -2.47 -17.04
N ALA A 183 6.68 -2.06 -17.05
CA ALA A 183 6.27 -0.72 -17.45
C ALA A 183 6.93 0.36 -16.58
N VAL A 184 6.96 0.15 -15.25
CA VAL A 184 7.63 1.05 -14.31
C VAL A 184 9.14 1.16 -14.64
N ARG A 185 9.82 0.04 -14.89
CA ARG A 185 11.24 0.05 -15.27
C ARG A 185 11.48 0.82 -16.56
N TRP A 186 10.61 0.66 -17.58
CA TRP A 186 10.69 1.43 -18.81
C TRP A 186 10.51 2.93 -18.58
N VAL A 187 9.51 3.33 -17.78
CA VAL A 187 9.28 4.74 -17.42
C VAL A 187 10.49 5.31 -16.70
N ILE A 188 11.06 4.60 -15.73
CA ILE A 188 12.26 5.04 -15.02
C ILE A 188 13.43 5.20 -15.98
N LEU A 189 13.65 4.27 -16.90
CA LEU A 189 14.70 4.37 -17.92
C LEU A 189 14.52 5.59 -18.82
N ILE A 190 13.30 5.83 -19.30
CA ILE A 190 12.99 7.02 -20.11
C ILE A 190 13.24 8.29 -19.32
N LEU A 191 12.80 8.37 -18.06
CA LEU A 191 13.05 9.52 -17.20
C LEU A 191 14.56 9.77 -17.00
N VAL A 192 15.34 8.72 -16.76
CA VAL A 192 16.81 8.83 -16.64
C VAL A 192 17.41 9.40 -17.93
N PHE A 193 16.99 8.90 -19.10
CA PHE A 193 17.47 9.42 -20.38
C PHE A 193 17.07 10.86 -20.64
N VAL A 194 15.83 11.25 -20.31
CA VAL A 194 15.31 12.61 -20.56
C VAL A 194 15.93 13.62 -19.61
N PHE A 195 16.16 13.26 -18.36
CA PHE A 195 16.67 14.18 -17.34
C PHE A 195 18.21 14.15 -17.23
N ASP A 196 18.91 13.22 -17.88
CA ASP A 196 20.37 13.29 -17.97
C ASP A 196 20.77 14.27 -19.10
N PRO A 197 21.27 15.48 -18.76
CA PRO A 197 21.53 16.52 -19.75
C PRO A 197 22.64 16.16 -20.73
N LEU A 198 23.34 15.04 -20.56
CA LEU A 198 24.33 14.52 -21.48
C LEU A 198 23.86 13.32 -22.31
N ALA A 199 22.62 12.87 -22.11
CA ALA A 199 22.01 11.81 -22.92
C ALA A 199 21.52 12.33 -24.28
N VAL A 200 21.46 13.66 -24.46
CA VAL A 200 21.13 14.39 -25.66
C VAL A 200 22.44 14.92 -26.29
#